data_9dc550cd8a958d3058a8457e3e3e9250
#
_entry.id   9dc550cd8a958d3058a8457e3e3e9250
#
_cell.length_a   1.000
_cell.length_b   1.000
_cell.length_c   1.000
_cell.angle_alpha   90.00
_cell.angle_beta   90.00
_cell.angle_gamma   90.00
#
_symmetry.space_group_name_H-M   'P 1'
#
loop_
_entity.id
_entity.type
_entity.pdbx_description
1 polymer ?
#
loop_
_entity_poly.entity_id
_entity_poly.type
_entity_poly.pdbx_seq_one_letter_code
_entity_poly.pdbx_strand_id
1 'polypeptide(L)'
;MMSNLKYRADIDGLRAVAILPVLLFHVGYNWFSGGYVGVDVFFVISGYLITSILVNDIKNNTYSILDFYERRIRRIVPALVFVIAFIIVASPFFLPPENYSFLPKEIIGTLLFISNIVSYLKSGYFSTDAEQRPLLHTWSLGIEEQFYIISPVILFIAFKYLKEKTNLLLVILTIISFFMSVFLSQKHPTSSFYLLHTRYWELSFGSLAAVGVFQGSKKQIYREVLSLVGLLMILVAVFSFTPTTIFPSYNALLPVLGATLIILNAEHTTVGKLLSFRPLVFIGGISYSLYLWHWPIIVFANDKYFVDIKLTKEMIVILSVLIAWVSMKYIETPFRNKKTYSRKGIFKYFTVSYFIIACCSLAIWPLNGWSGRLSPQKENILSFTKDISPVRNQCHFNDGVPETSQYCILGQGNKIPHVFVWGDSHGAEIAYALSSLTPLVTATYSACPPAYAFNTESRPDC
;
A
#
# COMPACT_ATOMS: atom_id res chain seq x y z
N MET A 1 30.68 -4.91 14.04
CA MET A 1 31.25 -3.95 13.07
C MET A 1 30.13 -3.38 12.24
N MET A 2 29.94 -2.07 12.19
CA MET A 2 29.02 -1.43 11.26
C MET A 2 29.58 -1.60 9.85
N SER A 3 28.74 -1.95 8.85
CA SER A 3 29.14 -1.95 7.45
C SER A 3 29.74 -0.58 7.12
N ASN A 4 30.94 -0.55 6.53
CA ASN A 4 31.65 0.67 6.10
C ASN A 4 30.97 1.38 4.91
N LEU A 5 29.66 1.31 4.78
CA LEU A 5 28.94 2.10 3.79
C LEU A 5 28.94 3.56 4.26
N LYS A 6 29.54 4.42 3.46
CA LYS A 6 29.57 5.87 3.68
C LYS A 6 28.13 6.39 3.78
N TYR A 7 27.85 7.19 4.80
CA TYR A 7 26.55 7.84 4.94
C TYR A 7 26.27 8.79 3.76
N ARG A 8 25.07 8.73 3.21
CA ARG A 8 24.61 9.47 2.03
C ARG A 8 23.41 10.35 2.41
N ALA A 9 23.65 11.61 2.76
CA ALA A 9 22.63 12.58 3.12
C ALA A 9 21.65 12.89 1.97
N ASP A 10 22.12 12.82 0.74
CA ASP A 10 21.30 12.98 -0.47
C ASP A 10 20.26 11.86 -0.63
N ILE A 11 20.53 10.63 -0.16
CA ILE A 11 19.53 9.54 -0.12
C ILE A 11 18.45 9.82 0.94
N ASP A 12 18.81 10.37 2.10
CA ASP A 12 17.78 10.81 3.06
C ASP A 12 16.94 11.96 2.49
N GLY A 13 17.54 12.91 1.77
CA GLY A 13 16.78 13.93 1.04
C GLY A 13 15.88 13.36 -0.05
N LEU A 14 16.32 12.32 -0.77
CA LEU A 14 15.46 11.63 -1.75
C LEU A 14 14.28 10.95 -1.07
N ARG A 15 14.45 10.40 0.13
CA ARG A 15 13.33 9.86 0.95
C ARG A 15 12.34 10.96 1.34
N ALA A 16 12.80 12.20 1.56
CA ALA A 16 11.90 13.33 1.79
C ALA A 16 11.11 13.69 0.53
N VAL A 17 11.76 13.71 -0.64
CA VAL A 17 11.11 13.91 -1.95
C VAL A 17 10.08 12.81 -2.25
N ALA A 18 10.28 11.61 -1.71
CA ALA A 18 9.32 10.51 -1.81
C ALA A 18 8.12 10.67 -0.86
N ILE A 19 8.36 10.93 0.45
CA ILE A 19 7.29 10.91 1.46
C ILE A 19 6.39 12.15 1.43
N LEU A 20 6.94 13.32 1.12
CA LEU A 20 6.14 14.56 1.13
C LEU A 20 5.01 14.53 0.09
N PRO A 21 5.25 14.16 -1.18
CA PRO A 21 4.15 14.01 -2.15
C PRO A 21 3.11 12.96 -1.74
N VAL A 22 3.52 11.83 -1.14
CA VAL A 22 2.60 10.82 -0.62
C VAL A 22 1.68 11.41 0.44
N LEU A 23 2.24 12.11 1.42
CA LEU A 23 1.46 12.77 2.47
C LEU A 23 0.49 13.80 1.88
N LEU A 24 0.97 14.69 1.00
CA LEU A 24 0.16 15.76 0.43
C LEU A 24 -0.95 15.23 -0.49
N PHE A 25 -0.68 14.16 -1.24
CA PHE A 25 -1.69 13.45 -2.03
C PHE A 25 -2.79 12.88 -1.14
N HIS A 26 -2.43 12.15 -0.08
CA HIS A 26 -3.40 11.52 0.81
C HIS A 26 -4.21 12.53 1.63
N VAL A 27 -3.66 13.69 1.95
CA VAL A 27 -4.40 14.79 2.57
C VAL A 27 -5.35 15.50 1.59
N GLY A 28 -5.22 15.22 0.29
CA GLY A 28 -6.12 15.72 -0.76
C GLY A 28 -5.70 17.06 -1.35
N TYR A 29 -4.41 17.34 -1.47
CA TYR A 29 -3.91 18.47 -2.26
C TYR A 29 -3.88 18.11 -3.75
N ASN A 30 -4.75 18.69 -4.55
CA ASN A 30 -4.93 18.38 -5.98
C ASN A 30 -3.66 18.54 -6.83
N TRP A 31 -2.76 19.46 -6.44
CA TRP A 31 -1.49 19.66 -7.14
C TRP A 31 -0.55 18.46 -7.07
N PHE A 32 -0.73 17.59 -6.07
CA PHE A 32 0.07 16.38 -5.85
C PHE A 32 -0.69 15.12 -6.28
N SER A 33 -1.49 15.20 -7.35
CA SER A 33 -2.34 14.09 -7.81
C SER A 33 -1.59 12.79 -8.11
N GLY A 34 -0.32 12.88 -8.54
CA GLY A 34 0.57 11.75 -8.74
C GLY A 34 1.46 11.44 -7.52
N GLY A 35 1.18 12.03 -6.34
CA GLY A 35 2.04 11.87 -5.15
C GLY A 35 2.25 10.42 -4.70
N TYR A 36 1.34 9.51 -5.05
CA TYR A 36 1.45 8.08 -4.77
C TYR A 36 2.72 7.44 -5.34
N VAL A 37 3.31 7.98 -6.41
CA VAL A 37 4.57 7.48 -7.01
C VAL A 37 5.77 7.57 -6.06
N GLY A 38 5.65 8.31 -4.95
CA GLY A 38 6.68 8.31 -3.91
C GLY A 38 6.95 6.92 -3.33
N VAL A 39 5.98 6.01 -3.37
CA VAL A 39 6.15 4.61 -2.96
C VAL A 39 7.16 3.90 -3.88
N ASP A 40 7.10 4.15 -5.18
CA ASP A 40 8.03 3.54 -6.16
C ASP A 40 9.46 4.05 -5.95
N VAL A 41 9.60 5.34 -5.63
CA VAL A 41 10.90 5.91 -5.22
C VAL A 41 11.43 5.21 -3.96
N PHE A 42 10.57 4.93 -2.96
CA PHE A 42 10.96 4.15 -1.78
C PHE A 42 11.38 2.74 -2.14
N PHE A 43 10.69 2.08 -3.05
CA PHE A 43 11.06 0.72 -3.49
C PHE A 43 12.47 0.70 -4.11
N VAL A 44 12.81 1.67 -4.96
CA VAL A 44 14.18 1.77 -5.51
C VAL A 44 15.22 2.01 -4.41
N ILE A 45 14.95 2.96 -3.49
CA ILE A 45 15.85 3.23 -2.35
C ILE A 45 16.04 1.98 -1.50
N SER A 46 14.95 1.28 -1.19
CA SER A 46 14.95 0.06 -0.38
C SER A 46 15.75 -1.07 -1.04
N GLY A 47 15.52 -1.30 -2.33
CA GLY A 47 16.28 -2.27 -3.13
C GLY A 47 17.78 -1.95 -3.14
N TYR A 48 18.14 -0.67 -3.35
CA TYR A 48 19.52 -0.21 -3.34
C TYR A 48 20.21 -0.42 -1.97
N LEU A 49 19.60 0.07 -0.90
CA LEU A 49 20.23 0.02 0.43
C LEU A 49 20.37 -1.41 0.94
N ILE A 50 19.32 -2.23 0.79
CA ILE A 50 19.34 -3.63 1.25
C ILE A 50 20.35 -4.45 0.49
N THR A 51 20.35 -4.34 -0.85
CA THR A 51 21.28 -5.09 -1.68
C THR A 51 22.73 -4.62 -1.44
N SER A 52 22.96 -3.31 -1.27
CA SER A 52 24.29 -2.80 -0.94
C SER A 52 24.84 -3.38 0.37
N ILE A 53 24.01 -3.49 1.41
CA ILE A 53 24.38 -4.11 2.69
C ILE A 53 24.69 -5.59 2.50
N LEU A 54 23.83 -6.33 1.82
CA LEU A 54 24.00 -7.77 1.60
C LEU A 54 25.24 -8.10 0.77
N VAL A 55 25.44 -7.36 -0.33
CA VAL A 55 26.62 -7.53 -1.21
C VAL A 55 27.91 -7.22 -0.45
N ASN A 56 27.92 -6.16 0.34
CA ASN A 56 29.07 -5.81 1.18
C ASN A 56 29.36 -6.90 2.21
N ASP A 57 28.33 -7.39 2.92
CA ASP A 57 28.48 -8.44 3.92
C ASP A 57 28.96 -9.77 3.28
N ILE A 58 28.44 -10.13 2.08
CA ILE A 58 28.87 -11.34 1.34
C ILE A 58 30.32 -11.21 0.87
N LYS A 59 30.70 -10.08 0.25
CA LYS A 59 32.06 -9.85 -0.26
C LYS A 59 33.10 -9.85 0.87
N ASN A 60 32.75 -9.39 2.05
CA ASN A 60 33.63 -9.35 3.21
C ASN A 60 33.59 -10.65 4.05
N ASN A 61 32.87 -11.69 3.62
CA ASN A 61 32.65 -12.93 4.35
C ASN A 61 32.08 -12.71 5.78
N THR A 62 31.29 -11.63 5.96
CA THR A 62 30.62 -11.29 7.22
C THR A 62 29.11 -11.51 7.17
N TYR A 63 28.63 -12.14 6.11
CA TYR A 63 27.20 -12.37 5.91
C TYR A 63 26.62 -13.25 7.02
N SER A 64 25.59 -12.72 7.68
CA SER A 64 24.79 -13.42 8.68
C SER A 64 23.32 -13.05 8.50
N ILE A 65 22.50 -14.03 8.21
CA ILE A 65 21.07 -13.85 8.04
C ILE A 65 20.40 -13.37 9.33
N LEU A 66 20.87 -13.84 10.51
CA LEU A 66 20.38 -13.42 11.81
C LEU A 66 20.72 -11.96 12.11
N ASP A 67 21.93 -11.51 11.74
CA ASP A 67 22.32 -10.11 11.91
C ASP A 67 21.55 -9.19 10.99
N PHE A 68 21.23 -9.66 9.79
CA PHE A 68 20.41 -8.93 8.84
C PHE A 68 18.99 -8.70 9.39
N TYR A 69 18.30 -9.78 9.82
CA TYR A 69 16.95 -9.65 10.38
C TYR A 69 16.93 -8.90 11.70
N GLU A 70 17.94 -9.07 12.57
CA GLU A 70 18.05 -8.25 13.78
C GLU A 70 18.02 -6.74 13.46
N ARG A 71 18.80 -6.31 12.46
CA ARG A 71 18.84 -4.92 12.03
C ARG A 71 17.48 -4.42 11.50
N ARG A 72 16.74 -5.27 10.77
CA ARG A 72 15.40 -4.96 10.25
C ARG A 72 14.37 -4.86 11.37
N ILE A 73 14.32 -5.85 12.24
CA ILE A 73 13.43 -5.87 13.41
C ILE A 73 13.61 -4.61 14.26
N ARG A 74 14.84 -4.23 14.59
CA ARG A 74 15.14 -3.01 15.36
C ARG A 74 14.66 -1.74 14.69
N ARG A 75 14.60 -1.71 13.38
CA ARG A 75 14.21 -0.53 12.60
C ARG A 75 12.71 -0.43 12.39
N ILE A 76 12.04 -1.55 12.18
CA ILE A 76 10.67 -1.60 11.65
C ILE A 76 9.66 -1.89 12.75
N VAL A 77 9.88 -2.95 13.52
CA VAL A 77 8.88 -3.49 14.44
C VAL A 77 8.48 -2.53 15.57
N PRO A 78 9.37 -1.78 16.24
CA PRO A 78 8.97 -0.95 17.36
C PRO A 78 7.93 0.11 16.99
N ALA A 79 8.14 0.85 15.89
CA ALA A 79 7.19 1.86 15.43
C ALA A 79 5.90 1.22 14.90
N LEU A 80 6.00 0.11 14.16
CA LEU A 80 4.84 -0.60 13.63
C LEU A 80 3.91 -1.09 14.75
N VAL A 81 4.45 -1.74 15.79
CA VAL A 81 3.69 -2.20 16.96
C VAL A 81 3.02 -1.04 17.67
N PHE A 82 3.71 0.09 17.82
CA PHE A 82 3.17 1.26 18.49
C PHE A 82 2.01 1.88 17.71
N VAL A 83 2.12 1.98 16.38
CA VAL A 83 1.03 2.46 15.51
C VAL A 83 -0.16 1.50 15.55
N ILE A 84 0.07 0.19 15.48
CA ILE A 84 -1.03 -0.80 15.56
C ILE A 84 -1.73 -0.73 16.93
N ALA A 85 -0.97 -0.61 18.02
CA ALA A 85 -1.54 -0.46 19.35
C ALA A 85 -2.41 0.80 19.47
N PHE A 86 -1.94 1.93 18.92
CA PHE A 86 -2.74 3.15 18.82
C PHE A 86 -4.02 2.93 18.02
N ILE A 87 -3.94 2.28 16.85
CA ILE A 87 -5.10 1.99 16.01
C ILE A 87 -6.12 1.11 16.75
N ILE A 88 -5.68 0.06 17.46
CA ILE A 88 -6.57 -0.80 18.27
C ILE A 88 -7.35 0.03 19.30
N VAL A 89 -6.67 0.94 19.99
CA VAL A 89 -7.31 1.78 21.03
C VAL A 89 -8.21 2.85 20.41
N ALA A 90 -7.83 3.46 19.29
CA ALA A 90 -8.58 4.54 18.66
C ALA A 90 -9.79 4.03 17.85
N SER A 91 -9.66 2.88 17.18
CA SER A 91 -10.65 2.37 16.22
C SER A 91 -12.09 2.24 16.77
N PRO A 92 -12.34 1.85 18.02
CA PRO A 92 -13.71 1.84 18.56
C PRO A 92 -14.42 3.20 18.53
N PHE A 93 -13.66 4.29 18.53
CA PHE A 93 -14.20 5.66 18.58
C PHE A 93 -14.34 6.30 17.20
N PHE A 94 -13.67 5.77 16.18
CA PHE A 94 -13.60 6.40 14.86
C PHE A 94 -14.09 5.51 13.71
N LEU A 95 -14.01 4.19 13.81
CA LEU A 95 -14.34 3.33 12.67
C LEU A 95 -15.81 2.92 12.64
N PRO A 96 -16.47 2.96 11.47
CA PRO A 96 -17.76 2.31 11.27
C PRO A 96 -17.69 0.82 11.61
N PRO A 97 -18.80 0.17 12.01
CA PRO A 97 -18.82 -1.24 12.38
C PRO A 97 -18.27 -2.18 11.32
N GLU A 98 -18.51 -1.92 10.05
CA GLU A 98 -17.98 -2.72 8.96
C GLU A 98 -16.45 -2.72 8.93
N ASN A 99 -15.83 -1.53 8.98
CA ASN A 99 -14.38 -1.37 8.96
C ASN A 99 -13.75 -1.88 10.27
N TYR A 100 -14.45 -1.70 11.40
CA TYR A 100 -14.00 -2.25 12.68
C TYR A 100 -14.04 -3.79 12.67
N SER A 101 -15.01 -4.42 12.03
CA SER A 101 -15.06 -5.88 11.88
C SER A 101 -13.96 -6.44 11.00
N PHE A 102 -13.47 -5.65 10.04
CA PHE A 102 -12.38 -6.04 9.14
C PHE A 102 -10.97 -5.78 9.74
N LEU A 103 -10.88 -4.87 10.70
CA LEU A 103 -9.61 -4.47 11.34
C LEU A 103 -8.73 -5.64 11.82
N PRO A 104 -9.25 -6.72 12.44
CA PRO A 104 -8.44 -7.87 12.83
C PRO A 104 -7.67 -8.50 11.67
N LYS A 105 -8.29 -8.61 10.49
CA LYS A 105 -7.65 -9.15 9.29
C LYS A 105 -6.50 -8.24 8.82
N GLU A 106 -6.69 -6.93 8.87
CA GLU A 106 -5.64 -5.97 8.52
C GLU A 106 -4.47 -6.01 9.50
N ILE A 107 -4.75 -6.09 10.81
CA ILE A 107 -3.71 -6.20 11.84
C ILE A 107 -2.90 -7.47 11.63
N ILE A 108 -3.54 -8.63 11.51
CA ILE A 108 -2.83 -9.90 11.29
C ILE A 108 -2.05 -9.87 9.97
N GLY A 109 -2.65 -9.35 8.89
CA GLY A 109 -1.96 -9.18 7.61
C GLY A 109 -0.73 -8.28 7.71
N THR A 110 -0.80 -7.21 8.52
CA THR A 110 0.32 -6.30 8.74
C THR A 110 1.42 -6.93 9.59
N LEU A 111 1.06 -7.66 10.65
CA LEU A 111 2.02 -8.39 11.50
C LEU A 111 2.77 -9.48 10.71
N LEU A 112 2.11 -10.14 9.79
CA LEU A 112 2.69 -11.18 8.93
C LEU A 112 3.33 -10.62 7.65
N PHE A 113 3.34 -9.30 7.45
CA PHE A 113 3.81 -8.64 6.23
C PHE A 113 3.13 -9.12 4.93
N ILE A 114 1.85 -9.50 5.04
CA ILE A 114 0.98 -9.89 3.91
C ILE A 114 -0.21 -8.94 3.74
N SER A 115 -0.13 -7.72 4.26
CA SER A 115 -1.18 -6.70 4.15
C SER A 115 -1.52 -6.35 2.69
N ASN A 116 -0.56 -6.47 1.77
CA ASN A 116 -0.78 -6.36 0.34
C ASN A 116 -1.72 -7.46 -0.20
N ILE A 117 -1.58 -8.71 0.27
CA ILE A 117 -2.47 -9.82 -0.10
C ILE A 117 -3.87 -9.60 0.50
N VAL A 118 -3.95 -9.16 1.76
CA VAL A 118 -5.23 -8.82 2.42
C VAL A 118 -5.94 -7.69 1.66
N SER A 119 -5.19 -6.66 1.21
CA SER A 119 -5.74 -5.56 0.43
C SER A 119 -6.19 -6.02 -0.97
N TYR A 120 -5.42 -6.88 -1.64
CA TYR A 120 -5.79 -7.48 -2.90
C TYR A 120 -7.10 -8.27 -2.81
N LEU A 121 -7.26 -9.11 -1.78
CA LEU A 121 -8.45 -9.94 -1.59
C LEU A 121 -9.70 -9.14 -1.19
N LYS A 122 -9.54 -7.99 -0.52
CA LYS A 122 -10.67 -7.10 -0.15
C LYS A 122 -11.00 -6.09 -1.26
N SER A 123 -10.09 -5.84 -2.21
CA SER A 123 -10.36 -4.94 -3.32
C SER A 123 -11.32 -5.61 -4.32
N GLY A 124 -12.50 -5.05 -4.47
CA GLY A 124 -13.55 -5.49 -5.37
C GLY A 124 -14.56 -4.37 -5.60
N TYR A 125 -15.60 -4.63 -6.36
CA TYR A 125 -16.63 -3.65 -6.74
C TYR A 125 -17.26 -2.90 -5.54
N PHE A 126 -17.31 -3.52 -4.36
CA PHE A 126 -17.84 -2.93 -3.13
C PHE A 126 -16.77 -2.29 -2.22
N SER A 127 -15.58 -2.03 -2.72
CA SER A 127 -14.47 -1.53 -1.91
C SER A 127 -14.43 -0.01 -1.75
N THR A 128 -15.58 0.68 -1.75
CA THR A 128 -15.69 2.12 -1.49
C THR A 128 -15.09 2.55 -0.14
N ASP A 129 -14.85 1.60 0.76
CA ASP A 129 -14.35 1.84 2.11
C ASP A 129 -12.83 1.76 2.27
N ALA A 130 -12.08 1.66 1.17
CA ALA A 130 -10.61 1.55 1.24
C ALA A 130 -9.99 2.75 1.97
N GLU A 131 -10.53 3.95 1.76
CA GLU A 131 -10.04 5.19 2.39
C GLU A 131 -10.31 5.25 3.90
N GLN A 132 -11.20 4.43 4.43
CA GLN A 132 -11.53 4.34 5.86
C GLN A 132 -10.77 3.23 6.59
N ARG A 133 -9.84 2.55 5.92
CA ARG A 133 -9.05 1.44 6.47
C ARG A 133 -7.71 1.95 7.01
N PRO A 134 -7.51 2.02 8.33
CA PRO A 134 -6.36 2.70 8.94
C PRO A 134 -5.01 2.02 8.68
N LEU A 135 -5.00 0.77 8.27
CA LEU A 135 -3.79 0.01 7.92
C LEU A 135 -3.61 -0.22 6.42
N LEU A 136 -4.48 0.35 5.56
CA LEU A 136 -4.40 0.14 4.11
C LEU A 136 -3.00 0.40 3.57
N HIS A 137 -2.39 1.53 3.93
CA HIS A 137 -1.07 1.94 3.43
C HIS A 137 0.05 0.93 3.70
N THR A 138 -0.13 0.02 4.66
CA THR A 138 0.88 -1.00 4.98
C THR A 138 1.07 -2.06 3.88
N TRP A 139 0.25 -2.01 2.82
CA TRP A 139 0.43 -2.89 1.65
C TRP A 139 1.83 -2.77 1.04
N SER A 140 2.37 -1.57 0.92
CA SER A 140 3.70 -1.37 0.36
C SER A 140 4.80 -1.88 1.29
N LEU A 141 4.63 -1.74 2.62
CA LEU A 141 5.50 -2.34 3.61
C LEU A 141 5.49 -3.87 3.50
N GLY A 142 4.32 -4.48 3.23
CA GLY A 142 4.21 -5.91 2.94
C GLY A 142 5.09 -6.34 1.77
N ILE A 143 5.05 -5.61 0.65
CA ILE A 143 5.90 -5.87 -0.52
C ILE A 143 7.40 -5.71 -0.18
N GLU A 144 7.77 -4.63 0.53
CA GLU A 144 9.16 -4.42 0.95
C GLU A 144 9.69 -5.55 1.84
N GLU A 145 8.92 -5.98 2.84
CA GLU A 145 9.35 -7.02 3.77
C GLU A 145 9.40 -8.40 3.09
N GLN A 146 8.47 -8.70 2.17
CA GLN A 146 8.56 -9.90 1.33
C GLN A 146 9.84 -9.90 0.49
N PHE A 147 10.19 -8.75 -0.10
CA PHE A 147 11.47 -8.59 -0.79
C PHE A 147 12.66 -8.79 0.17
N TYR A 148 12.60 -8.29 1.41
CA TYR A 148 13.66 -8.45 2.42
C TYR A 148 13.78 -9.89 2.93
N ILE A 149 12.71 -10.70 2.82
CA ILE A 149 12.77 -12.13 3.12
C ILE A 149 13.45 -12.89 1.99
N ILE A 150 13.10 -12.57 0.75
CA ILE A 150 13.50 -13.33 -0.44
C ILE A 150 14.92 -12.94 -0.90
N SER A 151 15.27 -11.66 -0.93
CA SER A 151 16.51 -11.16 -1.53
C SER A 151 17.79 -11.64 -0.83
N PRO A 152 17.89 -11.77 0.52
CA PRO A 152 19.09 -12.32 1.15
C PRO A 152 19.39 -13.75 0.70
N VAL A 153 18.34 -14.55 0.53
CA VAL A 153 18.46 -15.94 0.09
C VAL A 153 18.87 -16.02 -1.37
N ILE A 154 18.17 -15.27 -2.25
CA ILE A 154 18.50 -15.22 -3.68
C ILE A 154 19.93 -14.74 -3.90
N LEU A 155 20.32 -13.63 -3.27
CA LEU A 155 21.66 -13.07 -3.44
C LEU A 155 22.74 -14.01 -2.90
N PHE A 156 22.54 -14.58 -1.71
CA PHE A 156 23.53 -15.53 -1.15
C PHE A 156 23.73 -16.74 -2.07
N ILE A 157 22.64 -17.36 -2.54
CA ILE A 157 22.70 -18.50 -3.46
C ILE A 157 23.34 -18.09 -4.79
N ALA A 158 22.94 -16.95 -5.35
CA ALA A 158 23.45 -16.46 -6.62
C ALA A 158 24.96 -16.15 -6.55
N PHE A 159 25.42 -15.44 -5.55
CA PHE A 159 26.85 -15.14 -5.37
C PHE A 159 27.67 -16.41 -5.11
N LYS A 160 27.13 -17.37 -4.37
CA LYS A 160 27.83 -18.64 -4.07
C LYS A 160 27.94 -19.56 -5.27
N TYR A 161 26.88 -19.73 -6.05
CA TYR A 161 26.77 -20.77 -7.10
C TYR A 161 26.84 -20.21 -8.51
N LEU A 162 26.28 -19.01 -8.77
CA LEU A 162 26.24 -18.41 -10.11
C LEU A 162 27.40 -17.42 -10.34
N LYS A 163 28.03 -16.94 -9.26
CA LYS A 163 29.19 -16.02 -9.32
C LYS A 163 28.96 -14.85 -10.30
N GLU A 164 29.66 -14.83 -11.43
CA GLU A 164 29.57 -13.78 -12.44
C GLU A 164 28.19 -13.68 -13.10
N LYS A 165 27.41 -14.77 -13.12
CA LYS A 165 26.04 -14.79 -13.69
C LYS A 165 24.97 -14.22 -12.73
N THR A 166 25.35 -13.81 -11.50
CA THR A 166 24.43 -13.19 -10.55
C THR A 166 23.74 -11.96 -11.13
N ASN A 167 24.50 -11.12 -11.82
CA ASN A 167 23.93 -9.91 -12.45
C ASN A 167 22.93 -10.27 -13.55
N LEU A 168 23.21 -11.29 -14.35
CA LEU A 168 22.28 -11.77 -15.38
C LEU A 168 20.96 -12.29 -14.77
N LEU A 169 21.04 -13.07 -13.68
CA LEU A 169 19.84 -13.53 -12.96
C LEU A 169 18.98 -12.37 -12.51
N LEU A 170 19.57 -11.34 -11.86
CA LEU A 170 18.82 -10.18 -11.39
C LEU A 170 18.17 -9.40 -12.54
N VAL A 171 18.89 -9.23 -13.66
CA VAL A 171 18.33 -8.59 -14.87
C VAL A 171 17.15 -9.37 -15.41
N ILE A 172 17.25 -10.70 -15.52
CA ILE A 172 16.17 -11.56 -16.02
C ILE A 172 14.93 -11.44 -15.11
N LEU A 173 15.10 -11.53 -13.79
CA LEU A 173 14.00 -11.39 -12.83
C LEU A 173 13.34 -10.01 -12.93
N THR A 174 14.13 -8.95 -13.11
CA THR A 174 13.65 -7.59 -13.30
C THR A 174 12.78 -7.47 -14.55
N ILE A 175 13.27 -7.99 -15.68
CA ILE A 175 12.58 -7.97 -16.98
C ILE A 175 11.26 -8.76 -16.90
N ILE A 176 11.28 -9.96 -16.33
CA ILE A 176 10.07 -10.77 -16.15
C ILE A 176 9.03 -10.00 -15.32
N SER A 177 9.43 -9.48 -14.17
CA SER A 177 8.53 -8.73 -13.30
C SER A 177 7.98 -7.47 -13.98
N PHE A 178 8.80 -6.74 -14.74
CA PHE A 178 8.36 -5.56 -15.50
C PHE A 178 7.31 -5.91 -16.54
N PHE A 179 7.55 -6.91 -17.39
CA PHE A 179 6.58 -7.32 -18.39
C PHE A 179 5.29 -7.88 -17.78
N MET A 180 5.38 -8.60 -16.65
CA MET A 180 4.19 -8.99 -15.90
C MET A 180 3.42 -7.77 -15.38
N SER A 181 4.11 -6.75 -14.88
CA SER A 181 3.50 -5.49 -14.46
C SER A 181 2.73 -4.83 -15.61
N VAL A 182 3.36 -4.66 -16.76
CA VAL A 182 2.74 -4.03 -17.95
C VAL A 182 1.51 -4.81 -18.42
N PHE A 183 1.64 -6.14 -18.53
CA PHE A 183 0.56 -7.00 -19.01
C PHE A 183 -0.64 -7.04 -18.05
N LEU A 184 -0.36 -7.24 -16.74
CA LEU A 184 -1.42 -7.38 -15.75
C LEU A 184 -2.06 -6.04 -15.38
N SER A 185 -1.39 -4.90 -15.53
CA SER A 185 -1.99 -3.59 -15.26
C SER A 185 -3.20 -3.29 -16.16
N GLN A 186 -3.25 -3.87 -17.35
CA GLN A 186 -4.38 -3.70 -18.26
C GLN A 186 -5.52 -4.69 -18.00
N LYS A 187 -5.19 -5.95 -17.63
CA LYS A 187 -6.19 -7.01 -17.47
C LYS A 187 -6.66 -7.21 -16.03
N HIS A 188 -5.74 -7.03 -15.08
CA HIS A 188 -5.97 -7.26 -13.64
C HIS A 188 -5.27 -6.16 -12.83
N PRO A 189 -5.73 -4.89 -12.90
CA PRO A 189 -5.06 -3.74 -12.31
C PRO A 189 -4.82 -3.89 -10.80
N THR A 190 -5.78 -4.44 -10.08
CA THR A 190 -5.67 -4.70 -8.63
C THR A 190 -4.53 -5.65 -8.29
N SER A 191 -4.37 -6.76 -9.02
CA SER A 191 -3.28 -7.70 -8.79
C SER A 191 -1.93 -7.07 -9.15
N SER A 192 -1.88 -6.28 -10.23
CA SER A 192 -0.69 -5.56 -10.63
C SER A 192 -0.23 -4.55 -9.59
N PHE A 193 -1.17 -3.91 -8.90
CA PHE A 193 -0.87 -2.90 -7.89
C PHE A 193 -0.37 -3.48 -6.57
N TYR A 194 -1.01 -4.57 -6.08
CA TYR A 194 -0.76 -5.07 -4.72
C TYR A 194 0.23 -6.22 -4.61
N LEU A 195 0.55 -6.95 -5.69
CA LEU A 195 1.33 -8.19 -5.56
C LEU A 195 2.82 -7.99 -5.89
N LEU A 196 3.69 -8.68 -5.12
CA LEU A 196 5.14 -8.54 -5.23
C LEU A 196 5.67 -8.85 -6.63
N HIS A 197 5.16 -9.87 -7.33
CA HIS A 197 5.70 -10.31 -8.62
C HIS A 197 5.59 -9.24 -9.73
N THR A 198 4.64 -8.32 -9.62
CA THR A 198 4.45 -7.20 -10.56
C THR A 198 5.16 -5.93 -10.11
N ARG A 199 5.59 -5.85 -8.86
CA ARG A 199 6.26 -4.69 -8.24
C ARG A 199 7.74 -4.97 -7.95
N TYR A 200 8.19 -6.22 -8.04
CA TYR A 200 9.57 -6.62 -7.76
C TYR A 200 10.60 -5.85 -8.58
N TRP A 201 10.30 -5.54 -9.84
CA TRP A 201 11.21 -4.82 -10.74
C TRP A 201 11.60 -3.43 -10.22
N GLU A 202 10.74 -2.75 -9.47
CA GLU A 202 11.01 -1.42 -8.90
C GLU A 202 12.09 -1.51 -7.80
N LEU A 203 11.96 -2.47 -6.88
CA LEU A 203 13.00 -2.77 -5.89
C LEU A 203 14.27 -3.28 -6.57
N SER A 204 14.12 -4.09 -7.62
CA SER A 204 15.24 -4.67 -8.35
C SER A 204 16.06 -3.64 -9.10
N PHE A 205 15.49 -2.53 -9.59
CA PHE A 205 16.26 -1.41 -10.15
C PHE A 205 17.28 -0.86 -9.14
N GLY A 206 16.85 -0.69 -7.89
CA GLY A 206 17.77 -0.35 -6.81
C GLY A 206 18.85 -1.42 -6.57
N SER A 207 18.46 -2.70 -6.64
CA SER A 207 19.39 -3.82 -6.50
C SER A 207 20.43 -3.86 -7.64
N LEU A 208 20.01 -3.64 -8.88
CA LEU A 208 20.90 -3.58 -10.05
C LEU A 208 21.90 -2.42 -9.94
N ALA A 209 21.48 -1.28 -9.40
CA ALA A 209 22.38 -0.18 -9.07
C ALA A 209 23.41 -0.59 -7.99
N ALA A 210 22.97 -1.31 -6.96
CA ALA A 210 23.84 -1.74 -5.85
C ALA A 210 24.89 -2.79 -6.25
N VAL A 211 24.53 -3.72 -7.17
CA VAL A 211 25.48 -4.73 -7.67
C VAL A 211 26.39 -4.20 -8.78
N GLY A 212 26.17 -2.98 -9.26
CA GLY A 212 27.01 -2.31 -10.26
C GLY A 212 26.65 -2.64 -11.71
N VAL A 213 25.47 -3.18 -11.98
CA VAL A 213 24.93 -3.33 -13.36
C VAL A 213 24.70 -1.94 -13.95
N PHE A 214 24.07 -1.05 -13.17
CA PHE A 214 23.99 0.36 -13.49
C PHE A 214 25.13 1.12 -12.79
N GLN A 215 25.81 1.97 -13.53
CA GLN A 215 26.92 2.76 -13.00
C GLN A 215 26.68 4.25 -13.25
N GLY A 216 27.02 5.06 -12.24
CA GLY A 216 27.00 6.50 -12.39
C GLY A 216 28.08 6.98 -13.36
N SER A 217 27.87 8.16 -13.95
CA SER A 217 28.86 8.76 -14.84
C SER A 217 30.15 9.14 -14.09
N LYS A 218 31.30 8.99 -14.77
CA LYS A 218 32.57 9.46 -14.24
C LYS A 218 32.78 10.96 -14.44
N LYS A 219 32.16 11.56 -15.48
CA LYS A 219 32.29 12.99 -15.80
C LYS A 219 31.28 13.80 -14.99
N GLN A 220 31.75 14.82 -14.30
CA GLN A 220 30.94 15.68 -13.42
C GLN A 220 29.74 16.31 -14.15
N ILE A 221 29.92 16.78 -15.36
CA ILE A 221 28.86 17.41 -16.14
C ILE A 221 27.70 16.43 -16.41
N TYR A 222 27.97 15.16 -16.74
CA TYR A 222 26.94 14.17 -16.94
C TYR A 222 26.25 13.78 -15.62
N ARG A 223 26.98 13.80 -14.50
CA ARG A 223 26.38 13.58 -13.17
C ARG A 223 25.39 14.71 -12.83
N GLU A 224 25.75 15.97 -13.10
CA GLU A 224 24.84 17.11 -12.92
C GLU A 224 23.58 16.94 -13.77
N VAL A 225 23.74 16.67 -15.06
CA VAL A 225 22.59 16.51 -15.99
C VAL A 225 21.75 15.32 -15.60
N LEU A 226 22.35 14.15 -15.36
CA LEU A 226 21.59 12.92 -15.05
C LEU A 226 20.85 13.01 -13.71
N SER A 227 21.45 13.63 -12.69
CA SER A 227 20.77 13.84 -11.41
C SER A 227 19.63 14.85 -11.52
N LEU A 228 19.79 15.91 -12.34
CA LEU A 228 18.72 16.87 -12.62
C LEU A 228 17.57 16.21 -13.40
N VAL A 229 17.88 15.47 -14.45
CA VAL A 229 16.88 14.70 -15.22
C VAL A 229 16.13 13.75 -14.30
N GLY A 230 16.86 13.02 -13.42
CA GLY A 230 16.21 12.13 -12.45
C GLY A 230 15.25 12.85 -11.51
N LEU A 231 15.61 14.02 -11.02
CA LEU A 231 14.72 14.84 -10.17
C LEU A 231 13.51 15.32 -10.95
N LEU A 232 13.70 15.82 -12.17
CA LEU A 232 12.60 16.27 -13.03
C LEU A 232 11.63 15.12 -13.38
N MET A 233 12.13 13.90 -13.64
CA MET A 233 11.28 12.73 -13.89
C MET A 233 10.36 12.45 -12.71
N ILE A 234 10.87 12.49 -11.47
CA ILE A 234 10.05 12.30 -10.27
C ILE A 234 9.02 13.42 -10.13
N LEU A 235 9.43 14.68 -10.29
CA LEU A 235 8.53 15.83 -10.17
C LEU A 235 7.43 15.81 -11.25
N VAL A 236 7.77 15.47 -12.49
CA VAL A 236 6.79 15.30 -13.56
C VAL A 236 5.77 14.23 -13.17
N ALA A 237 6.19 13.07 -12.68
CA ALA A 237 5.26 12.03 -12.24
C ALA A 237 4.33 12.52 -11.10
N VAL A 238 4.90 13.22 -10.11
CA VAL A 238 4.14 13.75 -8.96
C VAL A 238 3.07 14.76 -9.37
N PHE A 239 3.34 15.64 -10.33
CA PHE A 239 2.45 16.74 -10.70
C PHE A 239 1.55 16.45 -11.91
N SER A 240 1.86 15.43 -12.73
CA SER A 240 1.10 15.13 -13.95
C SER A 240 0.27 13.85 -13.89
N PHE A 241 0.65 12.88 -13.04
CA PHE A 241 -0.15 11.67 -12.91
C PHE A 241 -1.43 11.93 -12.12
N THR A 242 -2.45 11.14 -12.42
CA THR A 242 -3.78 11.23 -11.80
C THR A 242 -4.21 9.84 -11.30
N PRO A 243 -5.26 9.73 -10.49
CA PRO A 243 -5.83 8.43 -10.09
C PRO A 243 -6.31 7.56 -11.27
N THR A 244 -6.55 8.16 -12.44
CA THR A 244 -6.94 7.45 -13.67
C THR A 244 -5.76 6.97 -14.51
N THR A 245 -4.53 7.34 -14.15
CA THR A 245 -3.32 6.86 -14.83
C THR A 245 -3.17 5.36 -14.61
N ILE A 246 -3.00 4.57 -15.69
CA ILE A 246 -2.76 3.12 -15.58
C ILE A 246 -1.45 2.90 -14.83
N PHE A 247 -1.56 2.33 -13.63
CA PHE A 247 -0.43 2.22 -12.72
C PHE A 247 -0.41 0.85 -12.00
N PRO A 248 0.79 0.23 -11.79
CA PRO A 248 2.14 0.76 -12.07
C PRO A 248 2.52 0.77 -13.57
N SER A 249 2.40 -0.35 -14.28
CA SER A 249 2.67 -0.46 -15.71
C SER A 249 3.99 0.24 -16.13
N TYR A 250 4.09 0.65 -17.41
CA TYR A 250 5.23 1.44 -17.91
C TYR A 250 5.31 2.85 -17.30
N ASN A 251 4.21 3.38 -16.75
CA ASN A 251 4.20 4.71 -16.15
C ASN A 251 5.11 4.78 -14.91
N ALA A 252 5.23 3.69 -14.14
CA ALA A 252 6.13 3.64 -13.01
C ALA A 252 7.63 3.69 -13.39
N LEU A 253 7.99 3.53 -14.69
CA LEU A 253 9.36 3.77 -15.15
C LEU A 253 9.83 5.19 -14.84
N LEU A 254 8.94 6.17 -14.89
CA LEU A 254 9.30 7.57 -14.69
C LEU A 254 9.89 7.80 -13.28
N PRO A 255 9.19 7.51 -12.17
CA PRO A 255 9.76 7.66 -10.84
C PRO A 255 10.90 6.67 -10.54
N VAL A 256 10.84 5.44 -11.06
CA VAL A 256 11.86 4.41 -10.83
C VAL A 256 13.20 4.78 -11.47
N LEU A 257 13.19 5.19 -12.74
CA LEU A 257 14.40 5.66 -13.44
C LEU A 257 14.89 6.95 -12.80
N GLY A 258 14.00 7.89 -12.45
CA GLY A 258 14.35 9.12 -11.77
C GLY A 258 15.10 8.87 -10.47
N ALA A 259 14.59 8.00 -9.60
CA ALA A 259 15.24 7.61 -8.36
C ALA A 259 16.60 6.92 -8.60
N THR A 260 16.67 6.03 -9.59
CA THR A 260 17.91 5.32 -9.94
C THR A 260 18.99 6.28 -10.42
N LEU A 261 18.63 7.25 -11.30
CA LEU A 261 19.56 8.26 -11.79
C LEU A 261 20.11 9.14 -10.66
N ILE A 262 19.25 9.53 -9.70
CA ILE A 262 19.68 10.30 -8.53
C ILE A 262 20.62 9.48 -7.65
N ILE A 263 20.28 8.25 -7.31
CA ILE A 263 21.10 7.37 -6.46
C ILE A 263 22.51 7.19 -7.04
N LEU A 264 22.61 7.04 -8.36
CA LEU A 264 23.88 6.80 -9.05
C LEU A 264 24.70 8.05 -9.29
N ASN A 265 24.09 9.22 -9.45
CA ASN A 265 24.79 10.40 -9.95
C ASN A 265 24.75 11.62 -9.02
N ALA A 266 23.84 11.70 -8.03
CA ALA A 266 23.64 12.94 -7.27
C ALA A 266 24.78 13.29 -6.30
N GLU A 267 25.60 12.33 -5.88
CA GLU A 267 26.72 12.62 -4.97
C GLU A 267 27.67 13.68 -5.56
N HIS A 268 27.93 14.77 -4.82
CA HIS A 268 28.73 15.95 -5.23
C HIS A 268 28.14 16.77 -6.39
N THR A 269 26.86 16.66 -6.71
CA THR A 269 26.16 17.51 -7.69
C THR A 269 25.33 18.59 -7.00
N THR A 270 24.80 19.52 -7.81
CA THR A 270 23.86 20.55 -7.33
C THR A 270 22.58 19.92 -6.75
N VAL A 271 22.04 18.90 -7.43
CA VAL A 271 20.89 18.12 -6.93
C VAL A 271 21.26 17.41 -5.61
N GLY A 272 22.45 16.82 -5.52
CA GLY A 272 22.90 16.18 -4.30
C GLY A 272 23.04 17.17 -3.13
N LYS A 273 23.52 18.39 -3.39
CA LYS A 273 23.56 19.47 -2.38
C LYS A 273 22.16 19.88 -1.95
N LEU A 274 21.23 20.04 -2.89
CA LEU A 274 19.81 20.34 -2.60
C LEU A 274 19.19 19.25 -1.74
N LEU A 275 19.33 17.98 -2.11
CA LEU A 275 18.81 16.86 -1.34
C LEU A 275 19.48 16.72 0.03
N SER A 276 20.74 17.15 0.17
CA SER A 276 21.46 17.17 1.45
C SER A 276 21.10 18.37 2.34
N PHE A 277 20.14 19.21 1.95
CA PHE A 277 19.67 20.33 2.76
C PHE A 277 19.04 19.83 4.05
N ARG A 278 19.42 20.40 5.20
CA ARG A 278 19.08 19.90 6.54
C ARG A 278 17.58 19.59 6.75
N PRO A 279 16.62 20.43 6.35
CA PRO A 279 15.19 20.12 6.48
C PRO A 279 14.78 18.87 5.69
N LEU A 280 15.28 18.67 4.47
CA LEU A 280 14.98 17.47 3.67
C LEU A 280 15.58 16.23 4.32
N VAL A 281 16.83 16.32 4.78
CA VAL A 281 17.48 15.21 5.50
C VAL A 281 16.71 14.87 6.79
N PHE A 282 16.21 15.87 7.51
CA PHE A 282 15.36 15.67 8.69
C PHE A 282 14.07 14.91 8.34
N ILE A 283 13.32 15.36 7.33
CA ILE A 283 12.09 14.71 6.88
C ILE A 283 12.38 13.28 6.38
N GLY A 284 13.45 13.10 5.61
CA GLY A 284 13.89 11.77 5.17
C GLY A 284 14.26 10.85 6.33
N GLY A 285 14.87 11.42 7.38
CA GLY A 285 15.21 10.70 8.61
C GLY A 285 14.01 10.17 9.37
N ILE A 286 12.90 10.92 9.39
CA ILE A 286 11.62 10.51 10.02
C ILE A 286 10.67 9.81 9.06
N SER A 287 11.01 9.63 7.79
CA SER A 287 10.09 9.22 6.72
C SER A 287 9.38 7.90 6.99
N TYR A 288 10.01 6.95 7.69
CA TYR A 288 9.37 5.68 8.04
C TYR A 288 8.25 5.89 9.08
N SER A 289 8.53 6.58 10.18
CA SER A 289 7.49 6.95 11.15
C SER A 289 6.40 7.81 10.49
N LEU A 290 6.77 8.75 9.61
CA LEU A 290 5.82 9.59 8.90
C LEU A 290 4.92 8.77 7.98
N TYR A 291 5.47 7.76 7.29
CA TYR A 291 4.71 6.84 6.48
C TYR A 291 3.74 5.99 7.31
N LEU A 292 4.13 5.55 8.49
CA LEU A 292 3.25 4.76 9.37
C LEU A 292 2.12 5.58 10.00
N TRP A 293 2.38 6.85 10.37
CA TRP A 293 1.43 7.66 11.12
C TRP A 293 0.48 8.48 10.25
N HIS A 294 0.91 8.94 9.06
CA HIS A 294 0.09 9.87 8.27
C HIS A 294 -1.29 9.30 7.92
N TRP A 295 -1.34 8.04 7.50
CA TRP A 295 -2.59 7.44 7.03
C TRP A 295 -3.62 7.21 8.14
N PRO A 296 -3.30 6.58 9.29
CA PRO A 296 -4.24 6.50 10.40
C PRO A 296 -4.74 7.87 10.88
N ILE A 297 -3.86 8.89 10.92
CA ILE A 297 -4.25 10.25 11.29
C ILE A 297 -5.26 10.81 10.29
N ILE A 298 -5.04 10.62 8.98
CA ILE A 298 -5.96 11.05 7.93
C ILE A 298 -7.30 10.33 8.05
N VAL A 299 -7.28 9.00 8.21
CA VAL A 299 -8.49 8.19 8.36
C VAL A 299 -9.33 8.65 9.54
N PHE A 300 -8.71 8.83 10.71
CA PHE A 300 -9.43 9.26 11.90
C PHE A 300 -9.84 10.73 11.87
N ALA A 301 -9.07 11.60 11.21
CA ALA A 301 -9.42 13.02 11.03
C ALA A 301 -10.59 13.22 10.06
N ASN A 302 -10.75 12.32 9.09
CA ASN A 302 -11.84 12.36 8.10
C ASN A 302 -13.10 11.61 8.55
N ASP A 303 -13.11 11.05 9.78
CA ASP A 303 -14.30 10.39 10.31
C ASP A 303 -15.46 11.39 10.44
N LYS A 304 -16.57 11.06 9.78
CA LYS A 304 -17.82 11.84 9.82
C LYS A 304 -18.88 11.20 10.70
N TYR A 305 -18.62 9.99 11.21
CA TYR A 305 -19.64 9.18 11.85
C TYR A 305 -19.68 9.33 13.38
N PHE A 306 -18.52 9.51 14.02
CA PHE A 306 -18.41 9.44 15.48
C PHE A 306 -17.94 10.71 16.14
N VAL A 307 -16.98 11.40 15.53
CA VAL A 307 -16.34 12.58 16.12
C VAL A 307 -16.26 13.69 15.08
N ASP A 308 -16.99 14.77 15.27
CA ASP A 308 -16.93 15.95 14.38
C ASP A 308 -15.69 16.80 14.69
N ILE A 309 -14.49 16.21 14.47
CA ILE A 309 -13.23 16.94 14.55
C ILE A 309 -12.94 17.53 13.18
N LYS A 310 -13.06 18.86 13.07
CA LYS A 310 -12.71 19.59 11.84
C LYS A 310 -11.22 19.97 11.88
N LEU A 311 -10.36 19.06 11.40
CA LEU A 311 -8.96 19.38 11.17
C LEU A 311 -8.79 19.91 9.74
N THR A 312 -8.05 21.01 9.59
CA THR A 312 -7.64 21.46 8.25
C THR A 312 -6.53 20.58 7.70
N LYS A 313 -6.34 20.62 6.38
CA LYS A 313 -5.26 19.87 5.71
C LYS A 313 -3.89 20.16 6.30
N GLU A 314 -3.63 21.43 6.60
CA GLU A 314 -2.38 21.92 7.19
C GLU A 314 -2.18 21.35 8.60
N MET A 315 -3.25 21.31 9.41
CA MET A 315 -3.21 20.72 10.77
C MET A 315 -2.87 19.22 10.70
N ILE A 316 -3.47 18.48 9.75
CA ILE A 316 -3.18 17.04 9.55
C ILE A 316 -1.72 16.85 9.17
N VAL A 317 -1.17 17.66 8.25
CA VAL A 317 0.23 17.60 7.84
C VAL A 317 1.15 17.87 9.03
N ILE A 318 0.92 18.96 9.77
CA ILE A 318 1.74 19.32 10.93
C ILE A 318 1.69 18.23 12.00
N LEU A 319 0.48 17.74 12.33
CA LEU A 319 0.29 16.69 13.32
C LEU A 319 1.01 15.40 12.92
N SER A 320 0.92 15.00 11.64
CA SER A 320 1.61 13.83 11.11
C SER A 320 3.13 13.94 11.27
N VAL A 321 3.71 15.10 10.94
CA VAL A 321 5.15 15.34 11.08
C VAL A 321 5.58 15.35 12.56
N LEU A 322 4.81 15.99 13.43
CA LEU A 322 5.11 16.06 14.87
C LEU A 322 5.06 14.67 15.51
N ILE A 323 4.00 13.89 15.26
CA ILE A 323 3.85 12.53 15.80
C ILE A 323 4.96 11.63 15.25
N ALA A 324 5.27 11.73 13.95
CA ALA A 324 6.36 10.97 13.34
C ALA A 324 7.72 11.29 13.98
N TRP A 325 8.00 12.56 14.24
CA TRP A 325 9.23 12.97 14.91
C TRP A 325 9.31 12.42 16.34
N VAL A 326 8.23 12.49 17.11
CA VAL A 326 8.14 11.93 18.47
C VAL A 326 8.34 10.42 18.43
N SER A 327 7.66 9.73 17.51
CA SER A 327 7.77 8.28 17.32
C SER A 327 9.21 7.88 16.96
N MET A 328 9.84 8.57 16.01
CA MET A 328 11.23 8.31 15.63
C MET A 328 12.18 8.51 16.84
N LYS A 329 12.03 9.63 17.56
CA LYS A 329 12.94 9.98 18.67
C LYS A 329 12.82 9.05 19.86
N TYR A 330 11.59 8.72 20.27
CA TYR A 330 11.33 8.02 21.55
C TYR A 330 11.00 6.53 21.37
N ILE A 331 10.58 6.09 20.17
CA ILE A 331 10.26 4.69 19.90
C ILE A 331 11.34 4.04 19.04
N GLU A 332 11.64 4.57 17.81
CA GLU A 332 12.58 3.90 16.93
C GLU A 332 14.03 3.97 17.42
N THR A 333 14.50 5.18 17.75
CA THR A 333 15.92 5.43 18.06
C THR A 333 16.43 4.60 19.24
N PRO A 334 15.70 4.44 20.37
CA PRO A 334 16.15 3.59 21.47
C PRO A 334 16.34 2.11 21.08
N PHE A 335 15.42 1.55 20.27
CA PHE A 335 15.51 0.14 19.85
C PHE A 335 16.59 -0.11 18.80
N ARG A 336 16.97 0.91 18.03
CA ARG A 336 18.10 0.82 17.09
C ARG A 336 19.45 0.73 17.78
N ASN A 337 19.54 1.20 19.02
CA ASN A 337 20.78 1.17 19.79
C ASN A 337 21.03 -0.22 20.39
N LYS A 338 22.07 -0.93 19.89
CA LYS A 338 22.45 -2.26 20.38
C LYS A 338 22.93 -2.27 21.83
N LYS A 339 23.37 -1.11 22.37
CA LYS A 339 23.79 -1.00 23.78
C LYS A 339 22.58 -1.01 24.73
N THR A 340 21.43 -0.48 24.29
CA THR A 340 20.20 -0.43 25.10
C THR A 340 19.50 -1.79 25.16
N TYR A 341 19.42 -2.49 24.02
CA TYR A 341 18.75 -3.79 23.94
C TYR A 341 19.69 -4.83 23.34
N SER A 342 19.93 -5.93 24.05
CA SER A 342 20.66 -7.08 23.53
C SER A 342 19.89 -7.77 22.40
N ARG A 343 20.55 -8.63 21.61
CA ARG A 343 19.89 -9.43 20.58
C ARG A 343 18.74 -10.28 21.16
N LYS A 344 18.99 -11.00 22.24
CA LYS A 344 17.94 -11.81 22.89
C LYS A 344 16.79 -10.96 23.39
N GLY A 345 17.09 -9.76 23.93
CA GLY A 345 16.10 -8.82 24.42
C GLY A 345 15.20 -8.30 23.29
N ILE A 346 15.76 -7.95 22.12
CA ILE A 346 14.97 -7.45 20.99
C ILE A 346 14.06 -8.52 20.39
N PHE A 347 14.54 -9.76 20.24
CA PHE A 347 13.70 -10.87 19.76
C PHE A 347 12.58 -11.20 20.76
N LYS A 348 12.88 -11.21 22.07
CA LYS A 348 11.86 -11.39 23.12
C LYS A 348 10.79 -10.27 23.04
N TYR A 349 11.22 -9.02 22.97
CA TYR A 349 10.31 -7.87 22.82
C TYR A 349 9.41 -8.03 21.58
N PHE A 350 10.01 -8.36 20.45
CA PHE A 350 9.29 -8.61 19.20
C PHE A 350 8.23 -9.70 19.37
N THR A 351 8.63 -10.89 19.87
CA THR A 351 7.70 -12.02 20.02
C THR A 351 6.56 -11.70 20.99
N VAL A 352 6.87 -11.09 22.13
CA VAL A 352 5.85 -10.72 23.14
C VAL A 352 4.90 -9.66 22.60
N SER A 353 5.42 -8.60 21.97
CA SER A 353 4.55 -7.53 21.42
C SER A 353 3.66 -8.03 20.29
N TYR A 354 4.17 -8.87 19.40
CA TYR A 354 3.37 -9.50 18.34
C TYR A 354 2.28 -10.40 18.91
N PHE A 355 2.63 -11.20 19.92
CA PHE A 355 1.64 -12.05 20.59
C PHE A 355 0.53 -11.24 21.25
N ILE A 356 0.88 -10.17 21.97
CA ILE A 356 -0.12 -9.28 22.61
C ILE A 356 -1.03 -8.65 21.55
N ILE A 357 -0.46 -8.06 20.49
CA ILE A 357 -1.23 -7.43 19.43
C ILE A 357 -2.13 -8.45 18.71
N ALA A 358 -1.64 -9.65 18.46
CA ALA A 358 -2.44 -10.72 17.86
C ALA A 358 -3.61 -11.13 18.76
N CYS A 359 -3.37 -11.30 20.08
CA CYS A 359 -4.45 -11.59 21.04
C CYS A 359 -5.50 -10.46 21.10
N CYS A 360 -5.05 -9.20 21.14
CA CYS A 360 -5.96 -8.04 21.10
C CYS A 360 -6.79 -8.03 19.80
N SER A 361 -6.16 -8.32 18.67
CA SER A 361 -6.81 -8.40 17.37
C SER A 361 -7.87 -9.53 17.32
N LEU A 362 -7.51 -10.71 17.83
CA LEU A 362 -8.43 -11.84 17.91
C LEU A 362 -9.60 -11.58 18.87
N ALA A 363 -9.41 -10.78 19.92
CA ALA A 363 -10.48 -10.39 20.82
C ALA A 363 -11.51 -9.43 20.18
N ILE A 364 -11.10 -8.67 19.16
CA ILE A 364 -12.01 -7.82 18.36
C ILE A 364 -12.89 -8.66 17.42
N TRP A 365 -12.40 -9.80 16.94
CA TRP A 365 -13.08 -10.61 15.93
C TRP A 365 -14.53 -10.99 16.27
N PRO A 366 -14.84 -11.56 17.48
CA PRO A 366 -16.20 -11.95 17.83
C PRO A 366 -17.16 -10.77 18.02
N LEU A 367 -16.66 -9.54 18.11
CA LEU A 367 -17.49 -8.35 18.28
C LEU A 367 -18.27 -7.95 17.01
N ASN A 368 -17.98 -8.56 15.85
CA ASN A 368 -18.68 -8.32 14.57
C ASN A 368 -18.99 -6.85 14.29
N GLY A 369 -17.99 -5.97 14.49
CA GLY A 369 -18.12 -4.53 14.31
C GLY A 369 -18.64 -3.78 15.53
N TRP A 370 -19.06 -4.46 16.61
CA TRP A 370 -19.50 -3.88 17.87
C TRP A 370 -20.50 -2.74 17.70
N SER A 371 -21.64 -3.04 17.05
CA SER A 371 -22.70 -2.06 16.77
C SER A 371 -23.30 -1.45 18.04
N GLY A 372 -23.35 -2.19 19.16
CA GLY A 372 -23.88 -1.71 20.45
C GLY A 372 -23.15 -0.51 21.07
N ARG A 373 -22.02 -0.03 20.46
CA ARG A 373 -21.37 1.24 20.82
C ARG A 373 -22.02 2.46 20.16
N LEU A 374 -22.92 2.24 19.20
CA LEU A 374 -23.62 3.29 18.49
C LEU A 374 -24.85 3.77 19.25
N SER A 375 -25.26 5.03 18.99
CA SER A 375 -26.57 5.45 19.45
C SER A 375 -27.68 4.63 18.76
N PRO A 376 -28.85 4.43 19.42
CA PRO A 376 -29.93 3.64 18.81
C PRO A 376 -30.37 4.13 17.43
N GLN A 377 -30.30 5.45 17.19
CA GLN A 377 -30.62 6.03 15.88
C GLN A 377 -29.59 5.62 14.80
N LYS A 378 -28.29 5.67 15.13
CA LYS A 378 -27.22 5.25 14.20
C LYS A 378 -27.25 3.75 13.95
N GLU A 379 -27.53 2.95 14.97
CA GLU A 379 -27.69 1.51 14.85
C GLU A 379 -28.88 1.14 13.94
N ASN A 380 -29.99 1.83 14.10
CA ASN A 380 -31.17 1.66 13.23
C ASN A 380 -30.83 2.00 11.76
N ILE A 381 -30.16 3.12 11.51
CA ILE A 381 -29.74 3.48 10.14
C ILE A 381 -28.82 2.42 9.55
N LEU A 382 -27.85 1.93 10.32
CA LEU A 382 -26.93 0.88 9.86
C LEU A 382 -27.61 -0.49 9.66
N SER A 383 -28.72 -0.77 10.35
CA SER A 383 -29.48 -2.01 10.13
C SER A 383 -30.02 -2.11 8.72
N PHE A 384 -30.37 -0.96 8.09
CA PHE A 384 -30.84 -0.93 6.70
C PHE A 384 -29.77 -1.33 5.67
N THR A 385 -28.48 -1.28 6.01
CA THR A 385 -27.43 -1.79 5.11
C THR A 385 -27.46 -3.31 4.96
N LYS A 386 -28.13 -4.01 5.88
CA LYS A 386 -28.32 -5.47 5.87
C LYS A 386 -29.68 -5.87 5.31
N ASP A 387 -30.54 -4.89 5.06
CA ASP A 387 -31.87 -5.10 4.49
C ASP A 387 -31.73 -5.21 2.96
N ILE A 388 -31.35 -6.40 2.53
CA ILE A 388 -31.20 -6.76 1.11
C ILE A 388 -32.32 -7.67 0.68
N SER A 389 -32.64 -7.64 -0.60
CA SER A 389 -33.65 -8.51 -1.19
C SER A 389 -33.43 -9.99 -0.80
N PRO A 390 -34.39 -10.67 -0.19
CA PRO A 390 -34.27 -12.08 0.21
C PRO A 390 -34.09 -13.01 -1.00
N VAL A 391 -34.47 -12.57 -2.19
CA VAL A 391 -34.31 -13.32 -3.45
C VAL A 391 -33.04 -12.92 -4.21
N ARG A 392 -32.23 -12.02 -3.66
CA ARG A 392 -31.03 -11.52 -4.32
C ARG A 392 -30.11 -12.65 -4.79
N ASN A 393 -29.84 -13.64 -3.93
CA ASN A 393 -28.91 -14.74 -4.27
C ASN A 393 -29.45 -15.66 -5.39
N GLN A 394 -30.77 -15.58 -5.70
CA GLN A 394 -31.41 -16.39 -6.74
C GLN A 394 -31.59 -15.60 -8.03
N CYS A 395 -31.83 -14.30 -7.93
CA CYS A 395 -32.29 -13.45 -9.04
C CYS A 395 -31.31 -12.38 -9.46
N HIS A 396 -30.13 -12.31 -8.81
CA HIS A 396 -29.06 -11.37 -9.16
C HIS A 396 -27.78 -12.14 -9.45
N PHE A 397 -27.17 -11.88 -10.61
CA PHE A 397 -26.02 -12.62 -11.10
C PHE A 397 -24.73 -11.83 -10.82
N ASN A 398 -23.75 -12.50 -10.24
CA ASN A 398 -22.45 -11.89 -9.96
C ASN A 398 -21.44 -12.13 -11.11
N ASP A 399 -21.54 -13.28 -11.78
CA ASP A 399 -20.64 -13.70 -12.84
C ASP A 399 -21.45 -14.23 -14.05
N GLY A 400 -21.08 -13.78 -15.25
CA GLY A 400 -21.74 -14.14 -16.49
C GLY A 400 -23.06 -13.38 -16.73
N VAL A 401 -23.37 -13.05 -17.98
CA VAL A 401 -24.63 -12.44 -18.35
C VAL A 401 -25.74 -13.50 -18.28
N PRO A 402 -26.84 -13.27 -17.54
CA PRO A 402 -27.90 -14.23 -17.42
C PRO A 402 -28.59 -14.47 -18.77
N GLU A 403 -28.82 -15.74 -19.12
CA GLU A 403 -29.68 -16.10 -20.23
C GLU A 403 -31.15 -15.77 -19.92
N THR A 404 -31.97 -15.55 -20.93
CA THR A 404 -33.39 -15.23 -20.76
C THR A 404 -34.17 -16.27 -19.96
N SER A 405 -33.76 -17.54 -20.02
CA SER A 405 -34.30 -18.65 -19.21
C SER A 405 -34.01 -18.53 -17.70
N GLN A 406 -33.05 -17.71 -17.34
CA GLN A 406 -32.62 -17.47 -15.95
C GLN A 406 -33.22 -16.23 -15.31
N TYR A 407 -34.01 -15.44 -16.08
CA TYR A 407 -34.67 -14.26 -15.53
C TYR A 407 -35.69 -14.66 -14.46
N CYS A 408 -35.69 -13.92 -13.34
CA CYS A 408 -36.64 -14.17 -12.27
C CYS A 408 -37.95 -13.45 -12.52
N ILE A 409 -39.05 -14.16 -12.25
CA ILE A 409 -40.39 -13.58 -12.15
C ILE A 409 -40.67 -13.35 -10.66
N LEU A 410 -40.89 -12.11 -10.28
CA LEU A 410 -41.17 -11.69 -8.92
C LEU A 410 -42.60 -11.14 -8.82
N GLY A 411 -43.21 -11.25 -7.63
CA GLY A 411 -44.55 -10.78 -7.34
C GLY A 411 -45.55 -11.91 -7.17
N GLN A 412 -46.72 -11.63 -6.55
CA GLN A 412 -47.76 -12.61 -6.25
C GLN A 412 -48.85 -12.65 -7.33
N GLY A 413 -49.29 -13.86 -7.69
CA GLY A 413 -50.47 -14.12 -8.53
C GLY A 413 -50.12 -14.62 -9.93
N ASN A 414 -51.15 -15.23 -10.59
CA ASN A 414 -51.07 -15.75 -11.98
C ASN A 414 -51.18 -14.66 -13.07
N LYS A 415 -50.89 -13.41 -12.74
CA LYS A 415 -50.92 -12.32 -13.72
C LYS A 415 -49.66 -12.31 -14.57
N ILE A 416 -49.83 -12.10 -15.87
CA ILE A 416 -48.71 -11.96 -16.79
C ILE A 416 -47.89 -10.71 -16.38
N PRO A 417 -46.57 -10.82 -16.16
CA PRO A 417 -45.74 -9.66 -15.84
C PRO A 417 -45.73 -8.64 -17.00
N HIS A 418 -46.00 -7.38 -16.70
CA HIS A 418 -45.96 -6.27 -17.66
C HIS A 418 -44.76 -5.30 -17.39
N VAL A 419 -44.04 -5.54 -16.31
CA VAL A 419 -42.90 -4.74 -15.91
C VAL A 419 -41.61 -5.57 -16.06
N PHE A 420 -40.61 -5.00 -16.68
CA PHE A 420 -39.26 -5.58 -16.78
C PHE A 420 -38.26 -4.67 -16.08
N VAL A 421 -37.55 -5.20 -15.10
CA VAL A 421 -36.47 -4.47 -14.40
C VAL A 421 -35.14 -4.99 -14.90
N TRP A 422 -34.43 -4.13 -15.59
CA TRP A 422 -33.08 -4.37 -16.05
C TRP A 422 -32.11 -3.44 -15.29
N GLY A 423 -31.06 -3.98 -14.71
CA GLY A 423 -30.17 -3.18 -13.89
C GLY A 423 -29.00 -3.92 -13.27
N ASP A 424 -28.28 -3.21 -12.44
CA ASP A 424 -27.22 -3.72 -11.61
C ASP A 424 -27.73 -4.19 -10.22
N SER A 425 -26.84 -4.20 -9.23
CA SER A 425 -27.19 -4.58 -7.85
C SER A 425 -28.25 -3.69 -7.21
N HIS A 426 -28.37 -2.42 -7.63
CA HIS A 426 -29.44 -1.52 -7.15
C HIS A 426 -30.78 -1.87 -7.80
N GLY A 427 -30.75 -2.28 -9.06
CA GLY A 427 -31.93 -2.79 -9.76
C GLY A 427 -32.54 -4.02 -9.08
N ALA A 428 -31.73 -4.89 -8.47
CA ALA A 428 -32.20 -6.06 -7.76
C ALA A 428 -33.06 -5.69 -6.53
N GLU A 429 -32.67 -4.67 -5.77
CA GLU A 429 -33.43 -4.19 -4.61
C GLU A 429 -34.72 -3.49 -5.04
N ILE A 430 -34.67 -2.68 -6.10
CA ILE A 430 -35.83 -2.00 -6.68
C ILE A 430 -36.83 -3.03 -7.23
N ALA A 431 -36.33 -4.06 -7.91
CA ALA A 431 -37.20 -5.14 -8.44
C ALA A 431 -37.98 -5.86 -7.31
N TYR A 432 -37.28 -6.16 -6.22
CA TYR A 432 -37.92 -6.78 -5.06
C TYR A 432 -38.99 -5.87 -4.44
N ALA A 433 -38.66 -4.60 -4.22
CA ALA A 433 -39.63 -3.63 -3.68
C ALA A 433 -40.86 -3.48 -4.59
N LEU A 434 -40.67 -3.35 -5.90
CA LEU A 434 -41.74 -3.24 -6.88
C LEU A 434 -42.60 -4.53 -6.98
N SER A 435 -41.99 -5.69 -6.73
CA SER A 435 -42.72 -6.97 -6.79
C SER A 435 -43.87 -7.09 -5.78
N SER A 436 -43.84 -6.28 -4.72
CA SER A 436 -44.96 -6.17 -3.76
C SER A 436 -46.20 -5.47 -4.35
N LEU A 437 -45.98 -4.67 -5.41
CA LEU A 437 -47.06 -3.88 -6.05
C LEU A 437 -47.57 -4.52 -7.35
N THR A 438 -46.69 -5.15 -8.12
CA THR A 438 -47.01 -5.74 -9.42
C THR A 438 -46.08 -6.89 -9.77
N PRO A 439 -46.59 -7.95 -10.44
CA PRO A 439 -45.70 -8.97 -11.01
C PRO A 439 -44.76 -8.38 -12.03
N LEU A 440 -43.48 -8.76 -11.96
CA LEU A 440 -42.44 -8.26 -12.85
C LEU A 440 -41.40 -9.34 -13.19
N VAL A 441 -40.70 -9.13 -14.29
CA VAL A 441 -39.50 -9.89 -14.66
C VAL A 441 -38.29 -9.07 -14.31
N THR A 442 -37.26 -9.69 -13.72
CA THR A 442 -36.00 -9.01 -13.42
C THR A 442 -34.81 -9.71 -14.05
N ALA A 443 -33.93 -8.92 -14.63
CA ALA A 443 -32.61 -9.30 -15.12
C ALA A 443 -31.59 -8.32 -14.56
N THR A 444 -30.89 -8.72 -13.49
CA THR A 444 -29.92 -7.87 -12.82
C THR A 444 -28.57 -8.55 -12.73
N TYR A 445 -27.51 -7.79 -13.03
CA TYR A 445 -26.15 -8.28 -13.09
C TYR A 445 -25.19 -7.31 -12.41
N SER A 446 -24.31 -7.85 -11.55
CA SER A 446 -23.38 -7.04 -10.75
C SER A 446 -22.52 -6.15 -11.61
N ALA A 447 -22.49 -4.84 -11.29
CA ALA A 447 -21.68 -3.83 -11.96
C ALA A 447 -21.94 -3.63 -13.45
N CYS A 448 -23.12 -4.09 -13.94
CA CYS A 448 -23.58 -3.85 -15.30
C CYS A 448 -24.61 -2.72 -15.31
N PRO A 449 -24.28 -1.51 -15.77
CA PRO A 449 -25.25 -0.46 -15.90
C PRO A 449 -26.30 -0.83 -16.97
N PRO A 450 -27.58 -0.48 -16.78
CA PRO A 450 -28.63 -0.77 -17.74
C PRO A 450 -28.56 0.18 -18.95
N ALA A 451 -27.53 -0.01 -19.79
CA ALA A 451 -27.26 0.83 -20.94
C ALA A 451 -26.98 -0.02 -22.19
N TYR A 452 -27.75 0.20 -23.26
CA TYR A 452 -27.57 -0.52 -24.52
C TYR A 452 -26.24 -0.15 -25.18
N ALA A 453 -25.49 -1.17 -25.62
CA ALA A 453 -24.16 -1.04 -26.27
C ALA A 453 -23.11 -0.27 -25.45
N PHE A 454 -23.22 -0.31 -24.13
CA PHE A 454 -22.27 0.32 -23.22
C PHE A 454 -21.22 -0.70 -22.76
N ASN A 455 -20.03 -0.61 -23.31
CA ASN A 455 -18.88 -1.40 -22.86
C ASN A 455 -18.22 -0.72 -21.65
N THR A 456 -18.16 -1.40 -20.54
CA THR A 456 -17.29 -0.99 -19.42
C THR A 456 -15.96 -1.72 -19.54
N GLU A 457 -14.83 -1.00 -19.40
CA GLU A 457 -13.49 -1.62 -19.40
C GLU A 457 -13.34 -2.67 -18.28
N SER A 458 -14.09 -2.52 -17.20
CA SER A 458 -14.08 -3.44 -16.05
C SER A 458 -14.97 -4.68 -16.23
N ARG A 459 -15.91 -4.64 -17.18
CA ARG A 459 -16.89 -5.70 -17.45
C ARG A 459 -17.20 -5.75 -18.96
N PRO A 460 -16.31 -6.38 -19.75
CA PRO A 460 -16.51 -6.46 -21.21
C PRO A 460 -17.66 -7.39 -21.61
N ASP A 461 -18.16 -8.18 -20.68
CA ASP A 461 -19.30 -9.09 -20.82
C ASP A 461 -20.66 -8.41 -20.52
N CYS A 462 -20.66 -7.14 -20.13
CA CYS A 462 -21.87 -6.35 -20.01
C CYS A 462 -22.42 -5.90 -21.35
#